data_c095c8cd3667cfc9fba9723acfce0998
#
_entry.id   c095c8cd3667cfc9fba9723acfce0998
#
_cell.length_a   1.000
_cell.length_b   1.000
_cell.length_c   1.000
_cell.angle_alpha   90.00
_cell.angle_beta   90.00
_cell.angle_gamma   90.00
#
_symmetry.space_group_name_H-M   'P 1'
#
loop_
_entity.id
_entity.type
_entity.pdbx_description
1 polymer ?
#
loop_
_entity_poly.entity_id
_entity_poly.type
_entity_poly.pdbx_seq_one_letter_code
_entity_poly.pdbx_strand_id
1 'polypeptide(L)'
;DFCRWYQENCGQNPAWHTNMIAEIKAWLSDKQISYAYFHTEKIDTNRLPAMYELVKDLTEDLVKKYQQGNFLYLPPIDRTVGKNGRMPVWICWWQGISEAPELVQKCVARMEKMFGDKADIRIITFDNYRQYIAFSETVAEKFNKGCISMTHLSDILRAQLLCRYGGLWIDATYYIWDDRFIDALCQFPFFTQKQGGELNELDIVSGRWANNFMKGPAGFPLFGFMVEAFELFWGKYDEVLNYFLFDYIIAVCYEQLPEIRMIMGACPVNNRFSQVLADWGNEACDPHKLELLTADTWLFKLTYKKQFSMQTSDGQRTYYAALLEEE
;
A
#
# COMPACT_ATOMS: atom_id res chain seq x y z
N ASP A 1 -17.45 12.38 4.45
CA ASP A 1 -17.33 13.46 5.40
C ASP A 1 -16.08 13.41 6.25
N PHE A 2 -15.58 12.23 6.69
CA PHE A 2 -14.28 12.12 7.32
C PHE A 2 -13.14 12.53 6.37
N CYS A 3 -13.18 12.12 5.10
CA CYS A 3 -12.19 12.54 4.11
C CYS A 3 -12.21 14.05 3.88
N ARG A 4 -13.39 14.68 3.86
CA ARG A 4 -13.51 16.12 3.71
C ARG A 4 -12.98 16.85 4.95
N TRP A 5 -13.43 16.47 6.14
CA TRP A 5 -12.94 17.02 7.40
C TRP A 5 -11.42 16.92 7.50
N TYR A 6 -10.90 15.74 7.14
CA TYR A 6 -9.47 15.47 7.17
C TYR A 6 -8.69 16.34 6.17
N GLN A 7 -9.19 16.51 4.94
CA GLN A 7 -8.58 17.39 3.93
C GLN A 7 -8.56 18.86 4.37
N GLU A 8 -9.58 19.29 5.09
CA GLU A 8 -9.70 20.66 5.59
C GLU A 8 -8.78 20.94 6.79
N ASN A 9 -8.49 19.93 7.60
CA ASN A 9 -7.77 20.08 8.88
C ASN A 9 -6.31 19.52 8.85
N CYS A 10 -5.95 18.75 7.84
CA CYS A 10 -4.62 18.20 7.71
C CYS A 10 -3.57 19.27 7.40
N GLY A 11 -2.61 19.42 8.27
CA GLY A 11 -1.42 20.25 8.05
C GLY A 11 -1.32 21.48 8.95
N GLN A 12 -2.26 21.71 9.86
CA GLN A 12 -2.22 22.90 10.70
C GLN A 12 -1.77 22.69 12.15
N ASN A 13 -1.75 21.44 12.68
CA ASN A 13 -1.37 21.22 14.09
C ASN A 13 -0.84 19.78 14.34
N PRO A 14 0.35 19.61 14.97
CA PRO A 14 0.87 18.31 15.39
C PRO A 14 -0.02 17.53 16.39
N ALA A 15 -0.83 18.23 17.18
CA ALA A 15 -1.78 17.61 18.12
C ALA A 15 -2.90 16.81 17.40
N TRP A 16 -3.07 16.97 16.11
CA TRP A 16 -4.10 16.28 15.35
C TRP A 16 -3.90 14.76 15.26
N HIS A 17 -2.68 14.23 15.41
CA HIS A 17 -2.42 12.78 15.38
C HIS A 17 -3.24 12.03 16.43
N THR A 18 -3.27 12.52 17.65
CA THR A 18 -4.08 11.92 18.73
C THR A 18 -5.57 12.03 18.42
N ASN A 19 -6.00 13.18 17.92
CA ASN A 19 -7.38 13.40 17.53
C ASN A 19 -7.78 12.53 16.33
N MET A 20 -6.90 12.37 15.33
CA MET A 20 -7.15 11.54 14.17
C MET A 20 -7.45 10.07 14.53
N ILE A 21 -6.68 9.46 15.43
CA ILE A 21 -6.95 8.09 15.86
C ILE A 21 -8.31 8.02 16.57
N ALA A 22 -8.63 9.00 17.41
CA ALA A 22 -9.93 9.07 18.07
C ALA A 22 -11.08 9.23 17.05
N GLU A 23 -10.91 10.06 16.04
CA GLU A 23 -11.91 10.27 14.99
C GLU A 23 -12.10 9.02 14.11
N ILE A 24 -11.02 8.32 13.75
CA ILE A 24 -11.11 7.04 13.04
C ILE A 24 -11.89 6.02 13.88
N LYS A 25 -11.61 5.91 15.18
CA LYS A 25 -12.33 5.04 16.10
C LYS A 25 -13.81 5.39 16.18
N ALA A 26 -14.14 6.68 16.31
CA ALA A 26 -15.51 7.17 16.34
C ALA A 26 -16.25 6.87 15.04
N TRP A 27 -15.61 7.08 13.89
CA TRP A 27 -16.18 6.77 12.57
C TRP A 27 -16.46 5.28 12.40
N LEU A 28 -15.53 4.41 12.81
CA LEU A 28 -15.70 2.95 12.78
C LEU A 28 -16.85 2.51 13.66
N SER A 29 -17.01 3.12 14.86
CA SER A 29 -18.11 2.85 15.78
C SER A 29 -19.45 3.28 15.21
N ASP A 30 -19.52 4.46 14.60
CA ASP A 30 -20.73 5.00 13.95
C ASP A 30 -21.21 4.11 12.80
N LYS A 31 -20.29 3.50 12.06
CA LYS A 31 -20.60 2.55 10.98
C LYS A 31 -20.96 1.14 11.47
N GLN A 32 -21.10 0.92 12.77
CA GLN A 32 -21.37 -0.40 13.38
C GLN A 32 -20.37 -1.48 12.96
N ILE A 33 -19.16 -1.09 12.62
CA ILE A 33 -18.08 -2.03 12.31
C ILE A 33 -17.68 -2.70 13.61
N SER A 34 -17.97 -3.99 13.73
CA SER A 34 -17.78 -4.75 14.96
C SER A 34 -16.31 -4.82 15.38
N TYR A 35 -15.99 -4.27 16.53
CA TYR A 35 -14.65 -4.38 17.13
C TYR A 35 -14.25 -5.83 17.46
N ALA A 36 -15.18 -6.77 17.47
CA ALA A 36 -14.88 -8.20 17.68
C ALA A 36 -13.97 -8.78 16.58
N TYR A 37 -13.96 -8.17 15.39
CA TYR A 37 -13.03 -8.51 14.31
C TYR A 37 -11.59 -8.03 14.57
N PHE A 38 -11.37 -7.14 15.54
CA PHE A 38 -10.07 -6.52 15.82
C PHE A 38 -9.21 -7.29 16.83
N HIS A 39 -9.73 -8.32 17.45
CA HIS A 39 -8.93 -9.27 18.21
C HIS A 39 -8.18 -10.21 17.28
N THR A 40 -7.57 -9.59 16.32
CA THR A 40 -6.78 -10.32 15.36
C THR A 40 -5.51 -10.81 16.03
N GLU A 41 -5.26 -12.00 15.77
CA GLU A 41 -4.15 -12.85 16.03
C GLU A 41 -2.85 -12.07 16.19
N LYS A 42 -2.21 -12.21 17.32
CA LYS A 42 -0.81 -11.77 17.48
C LYS A 42 0.02 -12.55 16.48
N ILE A 43 1.00 -11.88 15.91
CA ILE A 43 2.07 -12.57 15.18
C ILE A 43 2.76 -13.50 16.18
N ASP A 44 2.86 -14.79 15.85
CA ASP A 44 3.63 -15.72 16.66
C ASP A 44 5.13 -15.42 16.52
N THR A 45 5.64 -14.61 17.45
CA THR A 45 7.05 -14.16 17.44
C THR A 45 8.04 -15.31 17.57
N ASN A 46 7.63 -16.49 18.07
CA ASN A 46 8.52 -17.64 18.17
C ASN A 46 8.82 -18.28 16.81
N ARG A 47 8.03 -17.93 15.78
CA ARG A 47 8.13 -18.51 14.43
C ARG A 47 8.59 -17.50 13.39
N LEU A 48 8.84 -16.25 13.80
CA LEU A 48 9.22 -15.18 12.91
C LEU A 48 10.68 -15.30 12.45
N PRO A 49 10.96 -14.89 11.18
CA PRO A 49 12.33 -14.80 10.70
C PRO A 49 13.19 -13.86 11.55
N ALA A 50 14.48 -14.11 11.60
CA ALA A 50 15.46 -13.27 12.28
C ALA A 50 15.37 -11.79 11.88
N MET A 51 14.86 -11.51 10.68
CA MET A 51 14.62 -10.13 10.20
C MET A 51 13.59 -9.37 11.03
N TYR A 52 12.53 -10.03 11.51
CA TYR A 52 11.55 -9.37 12.40
C TYR A 52 12.20 -8.92 13.71
N GLU A 53 12.93 -9.81 14.38
CA GLU A 53 13.61 -9.46 15.62
C GLU A 53 14.63 -8.33 15.41
N LEU A 54 15.39 -8.37 14.31
CA LEU A 54 16.32 -7.31 13.95
C LEU A 54 15.61 -5.96 13.78
N VAL A 55 14.48 -5.90 13.07
CA VAL A 55 13.73 -4.66 12.87
C VAL A 55 13.08 -4.20 14.17
N LYS A 56 12.56 -5.12 14.97
CA LYS A 56 11.98 -4.83 16.28
C LYS A 56 13.00 -4.23 17.24
N ASP A 57 14.19 -4.84 17.37
CA ASP A 57 15.28 -4.32 18.20
C ASP A 57 15.75 -2.94 17.71
N LEU A 58 15.90 -2.79 16.39
CA LEU A 58 16.29 -1.52 15.77
C LEU A 58 15.30 -0.39 16.08
N THR A 59 14.02 -0.71 16.16
CA THR A 59 12.93 0.27 16.32
C THR A 59 12.40 0.35 17.75
N GLU A 60 13.03 -0.26 18.74
CA GLU A 60 12.54 -0.29 20.14
C GLU A 60 12.25 1.11 20.69
N ASP A 61 13.19 2.05 20.54
CA ASP A 61 12.99 3.42 21.02
C ASP A 61 11.97 4.20 20.19
N LEU A 62 11.87 3.90 18.91
CA LEU A 62 10.83 4.46 18.04
C LEU A 62 9.44 3.98 18.48
N VAL A 63 9.29 2.70 18.80
CA VAL A 63 8.04 2.14 19.36
C VAL A 63 7.66 2.89 20.64
N LYS A 64 8.58 3.06 21.59
CA LYS A 64 8.33 3.81 22.85
C LYS A 64 7.89 5.24 22.57
N LYS A 65 8.55 5.92 21.63
CA LYS A 65 8.19 7.27 21.17
C LYS A 65 6.74 7.33 20.68
N TYR A 66 6.34 6.38 19.85
CA TYR A 66 4.99 6.34 19.28
C TYR A 66 3.92 5.94 20.31
N GLN A 67 4.23 5.04 21.23
CA GLN A 67 3.35 4.70 22.37
C GLN A 67 3.06 5.92 23.28
N GLN A 68 3.98 6.88 23.33
CA GLN A 68 3.82 8.15 24.05
C GLN A 68 3.04 9.20 23.24
N GLY A 69 2.60 8.90 22.01
CA GLY A 69 1.89 9.82 21.14
C GLY A 69 2.78 10.81 20.38
N ASN A 70 4.10 10.59 20.35
CA ASN A 70 5.05 11.45 19.64
C ASN A 70 5.24 10.95 18.21
N PHE A 71 4.31 11.28 17.32
CA PHE A 71 4.30 10.84 15.93
C PHE A 71 5.07 11.79 15.01
N LEU A 72 5.67 11.25 13.95
CA LEU A 72 6.29 12.05 12.92
C LEU A 72 5.23 12.82 12.11
N TYR A 73 5.44 14.10 11.96
CA TYR A 73 4.67 14.96 11.07
C TYR A 73 5.57 15.52 9.97
N LEU A 74 5.19 15.28 8.72
CA LEU A 74 5.84 15.84 7.54
C LEU A 74 4.85 16.78 6.84
N PRO A 75 5.04 18.11 6.92
CA PRO A 75 4.14 19.05 6.25
C PRO A 75 4.20 18.89 4.73
N PRO A 76 3.08 19.00 4.01
CA PRO A 76 3.06 18.93 2.55
C PRO A 76 3.94 20.02 1.93
N ILE A 77 4.80 19.65 0.97
CA ILE A 77 5.57 20.60 0.16
C ILE A 77 4.63 21.25 -0.85
N ASP A 78 3.90 20.44 -1.61
CA ASP A 78 2.85 20.88 -2.52
C ASP A 78 1.49 20.81 -1.82
N ARG A 79 0.96 21.98 -1.46
CA ARG A 79 -0.34 22.11 -0.81
C ARG A 79 -1.52 21.94 -1.76
N THR A 80 -1.28 21.75 -3.05
CA THR A 80 -2.34 21.54 -4.06
C THR A 80 -2.74 20.08 -4.21
N VAL A 81 -1.90 19.15 -3.77
CA VAL A 81 -2.19 17.72 -3.83
C VAL A 81 -3.44 17.38 -3.01
N GLY A 82 -4.36 16.65 -3.63
CA GLY A 82 -5.62 16.25 -3.01
C GLY A 82 -6.62 17.38 -2.79
N LYS A 83 -6.37 18.61 -3.26
CA LYS A 83 -7.35 19.68 -3.27
C LYS A 83 -8.49 19.37 -4.25
N ASN A 84 -9.65 19.97 -4.05
CA ASN A 84 -10.88 19.75 -4.80
C ASN A 84 -11.63 18.45 -4.46
N GLY A 85 -11.36 17.85 -3.29
CA GLY A 85 -12.06 16.64 -2.82
C GLY A 85 -11.66 15.34 -3.50
N ARG A 86 -10.69 15.37 -4.42
CA ARG A 86 -10.18 14.18 -5.07
C ARG A 86 -9.12 13.49 -4.21
N MET A 87 -9.19 12.17 -4.15
CA MET A 87 -8.20 11.36 -3.44
C MET A 87 -6.87 11.34 -4.21
N PRO A 88 -5.72 11.71 -3.62
CA PRO A 88 -4.44 11.51 -4.29
C PRO A 88 -4.17 10.01 -4.43
N VAL A 89 -3.80 9.60 -5.64
CA VAL A 89 -3.39 8.22 -5.96
C VAL A 89 -1.98 8.26 -6.50
N TRP A 90 -1.07 7.56 -5.82
CA TRP A 90 0.36 7.53 -6.10
C TRP A 90 0.72 6.25 -6.84
N ILE A 91 1.26 6.38 -8.03
CA ILE A 91 1.83 5.30 -8.83
C ILE A 91 3.29 5.63 -9.08
N CYS A 92 4.19 4.69 -8.90
CA CYS A 92 5.61 4.91 -9.24
C CYS A 92 6.04 4.03 -10.39
N TRP A 93 6.62 4.68 -11.40
CA TRP A 93 7.42 4.05 -12.43
C TRP A 93 8.58 4.96 -12.77
N TRP A 94 9.74 4.63 -12.26
CA TRP A 94 10.89 5.56 -12.24
C TRP A 94 11.28 6.12 -13.59
N GLN A 95 11.13 5.33 -14.66
CA GLN A 95 11.47 5.72 -16.04
C GLN A 95 10.36 6.49 -16.77
N GLY A 96 9.17 6.59 -16.17
CA GLY A 96 7.97 7.10 -16.84
C GLY A 96 7.15 5.99 -17.50
N ILE A 97 5.82 6.20 -17.58
CA ILE A 97 4.89 5.16 -18.07
C ILE A 97 5.09 4.87 -19.54
N SER A 98 5.52 5.83 -20.36
CA SER A 98 5.85 5.59 -21.77
C SER A 98 6.94 4.55 -21.99
N GLU A 99 7.86 4.43 -21.03
CA GLU A 99 8.96 3.46 -21.08
C GLU A 99 8.62 2.14 -20.36
N ALA A 100 7.42 2.04 -19.79
CA ALA A 100 6.99 0.85 -19.09
C ALA A 100 6.59 -0.28 -20.06
N PRO A 101 6.70 -1.55 -19.63
CA PRO A 101 6.12 -2.66 -20.39
C PRO A 101 4.64 -2.44 -20.69
N GLU A 102 4.15 -2.94 -21.83
CA GLU A 102 2.77 -2.77 -22.30
C GLU A 102 1.74 -3.14 -21.21
N LEU A 103 1.95 -4.23 -20.48
CA LEU A 103 1.09 -4.64 -19.37
C LEU A 103 0.96 -3.52 -18.32
N VAL A 104 2.05 -2.87 -17.97
CA VAL A 104 2.06 -1.78 -16.97
C VAL A 104 1.29 -0.58 -17.50
N GLN A 105 1.50 -0.22 -18.77
CA GLN A 105 0.77 0.88 -19.43
C GLN A 105 -0.75 0.61 -19.40
N LYS A 106 -1.18 -0.61 -19.74
CA LYS A 106 -2.59 -1.02 -19.68
C LYS A 106 -3.16 -0.98 -18.26
N CYS A 107 -2.40 -1.46 -17.27
CA CYS A 107 -2.82 -1.38 -15.87
C CYS A 107 -3.06 0.07 -15.44
N VAL A 108 -2.15 0.97 -15.77
CA VAL A 108 -2.27 2.40 -15.41
C VAL A 108 -3.43 3.05 -16.14
N ALA A 109 -3.59 2.83 -17.42
CA ALA A 109 -4.74 3.34 -18.19
C ALA A 109 -6.08 2.84 -17.60
N ARG A 110 -6.13 1.57 -17.18
CA ARG A 110 -7.30 1.01 -16.51
C ARG A 110 -7.57 1.68 -15.17
N MET A 111 -6.54 1.98 -14.38
CA MET A 111 -6.68 2.74 -13.13
C MET A 111 -7.27 4.12 -13.40
N GLU A 112 -6.76 4.85 -14.40
CA GLU A 112 -7.26 6.17 -14.78
C GLU A 112 -8.75 6.11 -15.15
N LYS A 113 -9.16 5.11 -15.94
CA LYS A 113 -10.55 4.90 -16.31
C LYS A 113 -11.43 4.59 -15.10
N MET A 114 -11.01 3.68 -14.21
CA MET A 114 -11.82 3.24 -13.08
C MET A 114 -11.95 4.30 -11.99
N PHE A 115 -10.88 5.02 -11.69
CA PHE A 115 -10.94 6.11 -10.70
C PHE A 115 -11.67 7.34 -11.21
N GLY A 116 -11.57 7.67 -12.50
CA GLY A 116 -12.24 8.81 -13.12
C GLY A 116 -12.05 10.11 -12.33
N ASP A 117 -13.16 10.79 -12.05
CA ASP A 117 -13.14 12.06 -11.31
C ASP A 117 -12.94 11.94 -9.80
N LYS A 118 -12.92 10.72 -9.24
CA LYS A 118 -12.80 10.46 -7.80
C LYS A 118 -11.36 10.58 -7.30
N ALA A 119 -10.37 10.49 -8.18
CA ALA A 119 -8.96 10.51 -7.83
C ALA A 119 -8.15 11.56 -8.59
N ASP A 120 -7.04 11.96 -7.99
CA ASP A 120 -5.97 12.75 -8.58
C ASP A 120 -4.75 11.82 -8.72
N ILE A 121 -4.64 11.15 -9.89
CA ILE A 121 -3.59 10.17 -10.14
C ILE A 121 -2.27 10.90 -10.42
N ARG A 122 -1.25 10.54 -9.66
CA ARG A 122 0.10 11.08 -9.73
C ARG A 122 1.10 9.98 -10.05
N ILE A 123 1.66 10.03 -11.25
CA ILE A 123 2.73 9.11 -11.66
C ILE A 123 4.07 9.71 -11.26
N ILE A 124 4.76 9.04 -10.36
CA ILE A 124 6.05 9.46 -9.84
C ILE A 124 7.17 8.81 -10.64
N THR A 125 8.12 9.66 -11.04
CA THR A 125 9.28 9.30 -11.85
C THR A 125 10.56 9.91 -11.26
N PHE A 126 11.74 9.57 -11.79
CA PHE A 126 12.98 10.25 -11.41
C PHE A 126 12.98 11.75 -11.72
N ASP A 127 12.22 12.19 -12.72
CA ASP A 127 12.19 13.60 -13.12
C ASP A 127 11.32 14.46 -12.21
N ASN A 128 10.32 13.87 -11.54
CA ASN A 128 9.33 14.66 -10.80
C ASN A 128 9.27 14.40 -9.30
N TYR A 129 9.85 13.30 -8.76
CA TYR A 129 9.69 12.97 -7.35
C TYR A 129 10.11 14.08 -6.38
N ARG A 130 11.10 14.91 -6.77
CA ARG A 130 11.60 16.04 -5.98
C ARG A 130 10.56 17.15 -5.77
N GLN A 131 9.50 17.18 -6.56
CA GLN A 131 8.39 18.11 -6.36
C GLN A 131 7.56 17.73 -5.12
N TYR A 132 7.59 16.47 -4.71
CA TYR A 132 6.76 15.91 -3.65
C TYR A 132 7.54 15.57 -2.37
N ILE A 133 8.73 15.02 -2.51
CA ILE A 133 9.55 14.57 -1.38
C ILE A 133 11.03 14.91 -1.60
N ALA A 134 11.78 14.87 -0.51
CA ALA A 134 13.25 14.82 -0.56
C ALA A 134 13.70 13.60 0.25
N PHE A 135 14.51 12.76 -0.37
CA PHE A 135 15.21 11.72 0.38
C PHE A 135 16.26 12.35 1.30
N SER A 136 16.50 11.74 2.45
CA SER A 136 17.59 12.13 3.32
C SER A 136 18.94 11.95 2.63
N GLU A 137 19.96 12.63 3.12
CA GLU A 137 21.33 12.48 2.64
C GLU A 137 21.79 11.02 2.72
N THR A 138 21.47 10.32 3.82
CA THR A 138 21.76 8.90 4.04
C THR A 138 21.16 8.03 2.95
N VAL A 139 19.86 8.19 2.66
CA VAL A 139 19.16 7.42 1.63
C VAL A 139 19.73 7.72 0.24
N ALA A 140 19.96 9.00 -0.07
CA ALA A 140 20.51 9.42 -1.37
C ALA A 140 21.92 8.86 -1.59
N GLU A 141 22.80 8.95 -0.60
CA GLU A 141 24.15 8.38 -0.69
C GLU A 141 24.13 6.87 -0.88
N LYS A 142 23.32 6.14 -0.09
CA LYS A 142 23.24 4.67 -0.16
C LYS A 142 22.61 4.20 -1.47
N PHE A 143 21.65 4.93 -2.01
CA PHE A 143 21.13 4.65 -3.34
C PHE A 143 22.22 4.85 -4.41
N ASN A 144 22.95 5.95 -4.36
CA ASN A 144 24.06 6.22 -5.30
C ASN A 144 25.20 5.18 -5.20
N LYS A 145 25.44 4.63 -4.02
CA LYS A 145 26.40 3.53 -3.80
C LYS A 145 25.89 2.15 -4.21
N GLY A 146 24.60 2.04 -4.63
CA GLY A 146 23.98 0.77 -5.01
C GLY A 146 23.52 -0.10 -3.82
N CYS A 147 23.57 0.41 -2.58
CA CYS A 147 23.08 -0.31 -1.40
C CYS A 147 21.55 -0.42 -1.41
N ILE A 148 20.86 0.60 -1.90
CA ILE A 148 19.40 0.64 -2.03
C ILE A 148 19.02 0.36 -3.47
N SER A 149 18.22 -0.69 -3.71
CA SER A 149 17.67 -0.97 -5.03
C SER A 149 16.55 0.01 -5.40
N MET A 150 16.20 0.11 -6.69
CA MET A 150 15.06 0.91 -7.14
C MET A 150 13.74 0.50 -6.49
N THR A 151 13.56 -0.78 -6.21
CA THR A 151 12.38 -1.30 -5.51
C THR A 151 12.33 -0.77 -4.07
N HIS A 152 13.43 -0.91 -3.31
CA HIS A 152 13.49 -0.40 -1.95
C HIS A 152 13.43 1.14 -1.88
N LEU A 153 13.95 1.84 -2.91
CA LEU A 153 13.77 3.28 -3.01
C LEU A 153 12.28 3.65 -3.20
N SER A 154 11.53 2.82 -3.96
CA SER A 154 10.07 2.99 -4.09
C SER A 154 9.34 2.74 -2.77
N ASP A 155 9.83 1.85 -1.91
CA ASP A 155 9.26 1.61 -0.57
C ASP A 155 9.42 2.84 0.33
N ILE A 156 10.60 3.45 0.33
CA ILE A 156 10.88 4.70 1.05
C ILE A 156 10.03 5.85 0.50
N LEU A 157 9.94 5.98 -0.83
CA LEU A 157 9.09 6.95 -1.51
C LEU A 157 7.63 6.82 -1.08
N ARG A 158 7.10 5.59 -1.10
CA ARG A 158 5.74 5.25 -0.68
C ARG A 158 5.45 5.71 0.74
N ALA A 159 6.33 5.36 1.69
CA ALA A 159 6.20 5.76 3.08
C ALA A 159 6.15 7.28 3.23
N GLN A 160 7.04 8.01 2.55
CA GLN A 160 7.10 9.47 2.61
C GLN A 160 5.90 10.14 1.97
N LEU A 161 5.43 9.67 0.79
CA LEU A 161 4.25 10.22 0.11
C LEU A 161 3.00 10.04 0.97
N LEU A 162 2.78 8.83 1.47
CA LEU A 162 1.62 8.54 2.33
C LEU A 162 1.69 9.30 3.66
N CYS A 163 2.87 9.42 4.28
CA CYS A 163 3.04 10.20 5.50
C CYS A 163 2.74 11.69 5.27
N ARG A 164 3.19 12.25 4.16
CA ARG A 164 3.11 13.69 3.87
C ARG A 164 1.78 14.14 3.31
N TYR A 165 1.21 13.35 2.41
CA TYR A 165 0.02 13.72 1.65
C TYR A 165 -1.19 12.81 1.89
N GLY A 166 -0.97 11.61 2.43
CA GLY A 166 -1.99 10.58 2.49
C GLY A 166 -2.40 10.09 1.09
N GLY A 167 -3.63 9.63 0.98
CA GLY A 167 -4.17 9.08 -0.24
C GLY A 167 -3.89 7.59 -0.39
N LEU A 168 -3.87 7.12 -1.62
CA LEU A 168 -3.67 5.72 -1.98
C LEU A 168 -2.33 5.55 -2.69
N TRP A 169 -1.49 4.63 -2.21
CA TRP A 169 -0.45 4.03 -3.03
C TRP A 169 -0.98 2.79 -3.73
N ILE A 170 -0.74 2.68 -5.02
CA ILE A 170 -1.04 1.51 -5.81
C ILE A 170 0.14 1.21 -6.75
N ASP A 171 0.66 -0.02 -6.69
CA ASP A 171 1.71 -0.44 -7.62
C ASP A 171 1.18 -0.46 -9.06
N ALA A 172 2.02 -0.05 -10.01
CA ALA A 172 1.68 0.09 -11.42
C ALA A 172 1.27 -1.22 -12.14
N THR A 173 1.39 -2.36 -11.48
CA THR A 173 1.00 -3.68 -12.02
C THR A 173 -0.34 -4.20 -11.49
N TYR A 174 -1.09 -3.37 -10.79
CA TYR A 174 -2.45 -3.73 -10.44
C TYR A 174 -3.41 -3.46 -11.61
N TYR A 175 -4.27 -4.43 -11.88
CA TYR A 175 -5.37 -4.31 -12.82
C TYR A 175 -6.69 -4.26 -12.04
N ILE A 176 -7.45 -3.19 -12.20
CA ILE A 176 -8.77 -3.02 -11.58
C ILE A 176 -9.81 -3.65 -12.51
N TRP A 177 -10.44 -4.74 -12.05
CA TRP A 177 -11.46 -5.44 -12.82
C TRP A 177 -12.71 -4.58 -13.02
N ASP A 178 -13.23 -4.03 -11.92
CA ASP A 178 -14.40 -3.16 -11.90
C ASP A 178 -14.31 -2.10 -10.79
N ASP A 179 -15.26 -1.17 -10.79
CA ASP A 179 -15.27 -0.01 -9.90
C ASP A 179 -16.10 -0.18 -8.60
N ARG A 180 -16.64 -1.40 -8.35
CA ARG A 180 -17.58 -1.68 -7.23
C ARG A 180 -17.07 -1.24 -5.86
N PHE A 181 -15.78 -1.22 -5.63
CA PHE A 181 -15.18 -0.84 -4.36
C PHE A 181 -14.54 0.55 -4.36
N ILE A 182 -14.53 1.28 -5.47
CA ILE A 182 -13.88 2.58 -5.58
C ILE A 182 -14.53 3.60 -4.61
N ASP A 183 -15.85 3.63 -4.50
CA ASP A 183 -16.53 4.52 -3.58
C ASP A 183 -16.25 4.16 -2.12
N ALA A 184 -16.27 2.89 -1.78
CA ALA A 184 -15.88 2.42 -0.45
C ALA A 184 -14.43 2.75 -0.14
N LEU A 185 -13.53 2.51 -1.08
CA LEU A 185 -12.12 2.87 -0.97
C LEU A 185 -11.94 4.37 -0.68
N CYS A 186 -12.69 5.24 -1.35
CA CYS A 186 -12.66 6.69 -1.10
C CYS A 186 -13.16 7.06 0.30
N GLN A 187 -14.16 6.35 0.81
CA GLN A 187 -14.80 6.64 2.10
C GLN A 187 -14.06 6.10 3.32
N PHE A 188 -13.40 4.93 3.20
CA PHE A 188 -12.65 4.37 4.33
C PHE A 188 -11.46 5.27 4.70
N PRO A 189 -11.27 5.59 5.98
CA PRO A 189 -10.12 6.38 6.42
C PRO A 189 -8.80 5.66 6.19
N PHE A 190 -8.74 4.35 6.45
CA PHE A 190 -7.63 3.48 6.13
C PHE A 190 -8.13 2.30 5.30
N PHE A 191 -7.37 1.94 4.28
CA PHE A 191 -7.68 0.77 3.46
C PHE A 191 -6.38 0.10 2.99
N THR A 192 -6.38 -1.21 2.96
CA THR A 192 -5.35 -2.03 2.33
C THR A 192 -5.99 -3.22 1.64
N GLN A 193 -5.40 -3.69 0.56
CA GLN A 193 -5.83 -4.93 -0.04
C GLN A 193 -5.56 -6.08 0.93
N LYS A 194 -6.58 -6.91 1.18
CA LYS A 194 -6.51 -8.07 2.06
C LYS A 194 -7.01 -9.32 1.37
N GLN A 195 -6.16 -10.33 1.39
CA GLN A 195 -6.53 -11.65 0.89
C GLN A 195 -7.25 -12.48 1.94
N GLY A 196 -6.95 -12.25 3.23
CA GLY A 196 -7.33 -13.15 4.30
C GLY A 196 -6.52 -14.45 4.23
N GLY A 197 -6.89 -15.42 5.04
CA GLY A 197 -6.22 -16.72 5.11
C GLY A 197 -5.69 -17.02 6.49
N GLU A 198 -5.09 -18.19 6.65
CA GLU A 198 -4.42 -18.60 7.87
C GLU A 198 -3.03 -17.96 7.98
N LEU A 199 -2.55 -17.80 9.22
CA LEU A 199 -1.18 -17.36 9.46
C LEU A 199 -0.20 -18.36 8.84
N ASN A 200 0.74 -17.84 8.06
CA ASN A 200 1.79 -18.62 7.43
C ASN A 200 3.14 -18.29 8.08
N GLU A 201 3.84 -19.30 8.57
CA GLU A 201 5.14 -19.13 9.22
C GLU A 201 6.22 -18.53 8.31
N LEU A 202 6.06 -18.67 6.99
CA LEU A 202 7.00 -18.18 5.98
C LEU A 202 6.61 -16.81 5.41
N ASP A 203 5.43 -16.29 5.79
CA ASP A 203 4.89 -15.02 5.29
C ASP A 203 4.49 -14.11 6.45
N ILE A 204 5.32 -13.10 6.70
CA ILE A 204 5.07 -12.11 7.75
C ILE A 204 3.75 -11.33 7.54
N VAL A 205 3.27 -11.26 6.31
CA VAL A 205 2.02 -10.56 5.96
C VAL A 205 0.80 -11.42 6.25
N SER A 206 0.84 -12.70 5.90
CA SER A 206 -0.25 -13.68 6.08
C SER A 206 -1.62 -13.14 5.62
N GLY A 207 -1.65 -12.43 4.49
CA GLY A 207 -2.87 -11.86 3.91
C GLY A 207 -3.52 -10.71 4.69
N ARG A 208 -2.86 -10.17 5.73
CA ARG A 208 -3.41 -9.13 6.63
C ARG A 208 -3.33 -7.72 6.08
N TRP A 209 -2.39 -7.45 5.19
CA TRP A 209 -2.22 -6.19 4.46
C TRP A 209 -1.52 -6.42 3.13
N ALA A 210 -1.48 -5.38 2.30
CA ALA A 210 -0.64 -5.31 1.12
C ALA A 210 0.08 -3.96 1.11
N ASN A 211 1.40 -3.96 1.31
CA ASN A 211 2.19 -2.73 1.29
C ASN A 211 2.08 -2.01 -0.08
N ASN A 212 1.85 -2.78 -1.14
CA ASN A 212 1.74 -2.32 -2.52
C ASN A 212 0.34 -1.82 -2.93
N PHE A 213 -0.64 -1.88 -2.01
CA PHE A 213 -1.96 -1.27 -2.13
C PHE A 213 -2.42 -0.81 -0.74
N MET A 214 -2.14 0.44 -0.41
CA MET A 214 -2.39 0.96 0.92
C MET A 214 -2.84 2.43 0.87
N LYS A 215 -3.93 2.73 1.56
CA LYS A 215 -4.50 4.06 1.67
C LYS A 215 -4.56 4.49 3.12
N GLY A 216 -4.34 5.76 3.36
CA GLY A 216 -4.58 6.37 4.66
C GLY A 216 -4.48 7.88 4.61
N PRO A 217 -4.81 8.55 5.72
CA PRO A 217 -4.69 9.99 5.80
C PRO A 217 -3.22 10.41 5.94
N ALA A 218 -2.87 11.64 5.52
CA ALA A 218 -1.55 12.21 5.72
C ALA A 218 -1.21 12.22 7.22
N GLY A 219 0.06 11.93 7.56
CA GLY A 219 0.53 11.86 8.95
C GLY A 219 -0.09 10.72 9.77
N PHE A 220 -0.76 9.76 9.15
CA PHE A 220 -1.20 8.58 9.86
C PHE A 220 0.00 7.91 10.56
N PRO A 221 -0.07 7.58 11.86
CA PRO A 221 1.09 7.12 12.63
C PRO A 221 1.86 5.95 12.00
N LEU A 222 1.16 5.01 11.35
CA LEU A 222 1.80 3.93 10.62
C LEU A 222 2.80 4.46 9.57
N PHE A 223 2.40 5.48 8.79
CA PHE A 223 3.25 6.03 7.73
C PHE A 223 4.45 6.80 8.28
N GLY A 224 4.24 7.54 9.37
CA GLY A 224 5.33 8.21 10.08
C GLY A 224 6.33 7.20 10.65
N PHE A 225 5.84 6.12 11.27
CA PHE A 225 6.67 5.04 11.77
C PHE A 225 7.51 4.39 10.66
N MET A 226 6.90 4.12 9.50
CA MET A 226 7.60 3.56 8.33
C MET A 226 8.76 4.48 7.90
N VAL A 227 8.52 5.80 7.79
CA VAL A 227 9.56 6.77 7.39
C VAL A 227 10.73 6.73 8.37
N GLU A 228 10.47 6.83 9.67
CA GLU A 228 11.52 6.84 10.70
C GLU A 228 12.24 5.48 10.78
N ALA A 229 11.52 4.37 10.63
CA ALA A 229 12.12 3.03 10.64
C ALA A 229 13.06 2.81 9.44
N PHE A 230 12.69 3.27 8.24
CA PHE A 230 13.59 3.24 7.09
C PHE A 230 14.86 4.08 7.31
N GLU A 231 14.75 5.28 7.90
CA GLU A 231 15.89 6.11 8.21
C GLU A 231 16.82 5.42 9.25
N LEU A 232 16.27 4.80 10.28
CA LEU A 232 17.05 4.01 11.23
C LEU A 232 17.74 2.82 10.57
N PHE A 233 17.02 2.08 9.72
CA PHE A 233 17.56 0.91 9.04
C PHE A 233 18.71 1.29 8.12
N TRP A 234 18.49 2.23 7.21
CA TRP A 234 19.49 2.67 6.25
C TRP A 234 20.60 3.53 6.89
N GLY A 235 20.33 4.11 8.05
CA GLY A 235 21.39 4.74 8.88
C GLY A 235 22.40 3.73 9.43
N LYS A 236 21.98 2.49 9.62
CA LYS A 236 22.79 1.44 10.27
C LYS A 236 23.34 0.40 9.31
N TYR A 237 22.58 0.02 8.26
CA TYR A 237 22.91 -1.09 7.37
C TYR A 237 23.17 -0.63 5.93
N ASP A 238 24.01 -1.37 5.21
CA ASP A 238 24.35 -1.12 3.80
C ASP A 238 23.67 -2.09 2.83
N GLU A 239 22.98 -3.08 3.34
CA GLU A 239 22.27 -4.08 2.54
C GLU A 239 20.97 -4.50 3.21
N VAL A 240 20.03 -5.01 2.40
CA VAL A 240 18.79 -5.60 2.86
C VAL A 240 18.96 -7.11 2.97
N LEU A 241 18.77 -7.64 4.19
CA LEU A 241 18.84 -9.07 4.45
C LEU A 241 17.62 -9.83 3.92
N ASN A 242 16.49 -9.14 3.71
CA ASN A 242 15.26 -9.72 3.21
C ASN A 242 14.50 -8.71 2.34
N TYR A 243 13.97 -9.16 1.20
CA TYR A 243 13.19 -8.36 0.27
C TYR A 243 11.98 -7.67 0.93
N PHE A 244 11.38 -8.31 1.94
CA PHE A 244 10.18 -7.84 2.64
C PHE A 244 10.47 -6.91 3.81
N LEU A 245 11.58 -6.16 3.81
CA LEU A 245 11.90 -5.19 4.87
C LEU A 245 10.71 -4.30 5.21
N PHE A 246 9.97 -3.82 4.21
CA PHE A 246 8.80 -2.98 4.42
C PHE A 246 7.73 -3.69 5.26
N ASP A 247 7.44 -4.94 4.95
CA ASP A 247 6.43 -5.72 5.67
C ASP A 247 6.86 -6.04 7.10
N TYR A 248 8.15 -6.22 7.37
CA TYR A 248 8.67 -6.35 8.74
C TYR A 248 8.52 -5.06 9.54
N ILE A 249 8.71 -3.90 8.92
CA ILE A 249 8.47 -2.60 9.57
C ILE A 249 6.97 -2.46 9.91
N ILE A 250 6.07 -2.81 8.98
CA ILE A 250 4.62 -2.82 9.23
C ILE A 250 4.28 -3.78 10.35
N ALA A 251 4.86 -4.98 10.36
CA ALA A 251 4.59 -6.01 11.35
C ALA A 251 4.97 -5.54 12.77
N VAL A 252 6.13 -4.90 12.93
CA VAL A 252 6.53 -4.33 14.24
C VAL A 252 5.54 -3.25 14.67
N CYS A 253 5.17 -2.32 13.77
CA CYS A 253 4.20 -1.29 14.08
C CYS A 253 2.83 -1.90 14.45
N TYR A 254 2.36 -2.88 13.69
CA TYR A 254 1.12 -3.61 13.92
C TYR A 254 1.09 -4.31 15.28
N GLU A 255 2.19 -4.97 15.68
CA GLU A 255 2.25 -5.71 16.94
C GLU A 255 2.46 -4.79 18.16
N GLN A 256 3.24 -3.74 18.03
CA GLN A 256 3.63 -2.90 19.16
C GLN A 256 2.71 -1.71 19.40
N LEU A 257 1.86 -1.34 18.41
CA LEU A 257 0.94 -0.21 18.50
C LEU A 257 -0.52 -0.71 18.34
N PRO A 258 -1.22 -1.01 19.46
CA PRO A 258 -2.57 -1.60 19.45
C PRO A 258 -3.59 -0.80 18.64
N GLU A 259 -3.49 0.54 18.64
CA GLU A 259 -4.38 1.41 17.87
C GLU A 259 -4.20 1.20 16.37
N ILE A 260 -2.97 1.05 15.90
CA ILE A 260 -2.68 0.79 14.49
C ILE A 260 -3.18 -0.59 14.09
N ARG A 261 -2.93 -1.61 14.93
CA ARG A 261 -3.48 -2.95 14.71
C ARG A 261 -5.00 -2.93 14.60
N MET A 262 -5.68 -2.20 15.49
CA MET A 262 -7.13 -2.08 15.46
C MET A 262 -7.62 -1.45 14.16
N ILE A 263 -7.01 -0.33 13.71
CA ILE A 263 -7.40 0.37 12.49
C ILE A 263 -7.13 -0.50 11.25
N MET A 264 -5.98 -1.15 11.19
CA MET A 264 -5.66 -2.09 10.10
C MET A 264 -6.59 -3.30 10.11
N GLY A 265 -6.94 -3.81 11.32
CA GLY A 265 -7.88 -4.91 11.51
C GLY A 265 -9.29 -4.58 11.03
N ALA A 266 -9.71 -3.31 11.15
CA ALA A 266 -11.01 -2.83 10.70
C ALA A 266 -11.23 -2.95 9.18
N CYS A 267 -10.15 -2.94 8.40
CA CYS A 267 -10.24 -3.20 6.97
C CYS A 267 -10.64 -4.67 6.74
N PRO A 268 -11.79 -4.95 6.11
CA PRO A 268 -12.23 -6.33 5.87
C PRO A 268 -11.35 -7.03 4.84
N VAL A 269 -11.46 -8.36 4.78
CA VAL A 269 -10.99 -9.12 3.62
C VAL A 269 -11.78 -8.64 2.40
N ASN A 270 -11.09 -8.26 1.34
CA ASN A 270 -11.71 -7.52 0.24
C ASN A 270 -11.23 -7.97 -1.14
N ASN A 271 -10.29 -8.92 -1.21
CA ASN A 271 -9.66 -9.27 -2.48
C ASN A 271 -8.86 -10.59 -2.39
N ARG A 272 -9.55 -11.72 -2.24
CA ARG A 272 -8.96 -13.02 -1.88
C ARG A 272 -7.97 -13.56 -2.90
N PHE A 273 -8.26 -13.37 -4.18
CA PHE A 273 -7.55 -14.04 -5.27
C PHE A 273 -6.71 -13.07 -6.11
N SER A 274 -6.21 -12.00 -5.49
CA SER A 274 -5.53 -10.93 -6.21
C SER A 274 -4.36 -11.37 -7.09
N GLN A 275 -3.67 -12.46 -6.76
CA GLN A 275 -2.49 -12.93 -7.50
C GLN A 275 -2.78 -14.07 -8.48
N VAL A 276 -3.99 -14.60 -8.47
CA VAL A 276 -4.35 -15.81 -9.26
C VAL A 276 -4.12 -15.60 -10.75
N LEU A 277 -4.48 -14.44 -11.31
CA LEU A 277 -4.27 -14.17 -12.74
C LEU A 277 -2.80 -13.98 -13.12
N ALA A 278 -1.91 -13.68 -12.18
CA ALA A 278 -0.48 -13.72 -12.43
C ALA A 278 0.04 -15.15 -12.66
N ASP A 279 -0.64 -16.15 -12.11
CA ASP A 279 -0.30 -17.56 -12.31
C ASP A 279 -1.06 -18.18 -13.47
N TRP A 280 -2.37 -17.96 -13.55
CA TRP A 280 -3.25 -18.54 -14.57
C TRP A 280 -3.27 -17.77 -15.88
N GLY A 281 -2.63 -16.62 -15.99
CA GLY A 281 -2.73 -15.70 -17.12
C GLY A 281 -2.59 -16.36 -18.49
N ASN A 282 -1.75 -17.37 -18.63
CA ASN A 282 -1.51 -18.12 -19.87
C ASN A 282 -2.36 -19.40 -20.03
N GLU A 283 -3.18 -19.73 -19.04
CA GLU A 283 -4.08 -20.88 -19.14
C GLU A 283 -5.31 -20.54 -19.98
N ALA A 284 -5.92 -21.59 -20.56
CA ALA A 284 -7.20 -21.44 -21.28
C ALA A 284 -8.26 -20.88 -20.32
N CYS A 285 -8.91 -19.79 -20.74
CA CYS A 285 -9.93 -19.13 -19.94
C CYS A 285 -11.20 -19.98 -19.86
N ASP A 286 -11.55 -20.37 -18.65
CA ASP A 286 -12.86 -20.91 -18.32
C ASP A 286 -13.77 -19.76 -17.86
N PRO A 287 -14.81 -19.39 -18.63
CA PRO A 287 -15.67 -18.25 -18.28
C PRO A 287 -16.35 -18.39 -16.93
N HIS A 288 -16.75 -19.61 -16.54
CA HIS A 288 -17.41 -19.84 -15.26
C HIS A 288 -16.44 -19.64 -14.09
N LYS A 289 -15.20 -20.12 -14.21
CA LYS A 289 -14.16 -19.86 -13.21
C LYS A 289 -13.81 -18.37 -13.11
N LEU A 290 -13.76 -17.69 -14.26
CA LEU A 290 -13.51 -16.24 -14.28
C LEU A 290 -14.63 -15.48 -13.56
N GLU A 291 -15.89 -15.82 -13.81
CA GLU A 291 -17.06 -15.25 -13.14
C GLU A 291 -16.97 -15.45 -11.61
N LEU A 292 -16.68 -16.66 -11.15
CA LEU A 292 -16.50 -16.95 -9.71
C LEU A 292 -15.33 -16.18 -9.11
N LEU A 293 -14.22 -16.08 -9.81
CA LEU A 293 -13.04 -15.35 -9.39
C LEU A 293 -13.34 -13.85 -9.24
N THR A 294 -13.98 -13.25 -10.23
CA THR A 294 -14.26 -11.82 -10.26
C THR A 294 -15.43 -11.41 -9.37
N ALA A 295 -16.29 -12.35 -8.96
CA ALA A 295 -17.33 -12.09 -7.96
C ALA A 295 -16.74 -11.67 -6.60
N ASP A 296 -15.59 -12.22 -6.21
CA ASP A 296 -14.94 -11.97 -4.91
C ASP A 296 -13.64 -11.11 -5.05
N THR A 297 -13.13 -10.95 -6.26
CA THR A 297 -11.85 -10.25 -6.51
C THR A 297 -12.03 -9.18 -7.58
N TRP A 298 -11.87 -7.94 -7.20
CA TRP A 298 -12.02 -6.76 -8.06
C TRP A 298 -10.70 -6.15 -8.53
N LEU A 299 -9.58 -6.61 -7.95
CA LEU A 299 -8.25 -6.03 -8.15
C LEU A 299 -7.22 -7.15 -8.28
N PHE A 300 -6.52 -7.22 -9.38
CA PHE A 300 -5.53 -8.26 -9.67
C PHE A 300 -4.12 -7.71 -9.70
N LYS A 301 -3.23 -8.29 -8.90
CA LYS A 301 -1.79 -8.01 -8.94
C LYS A 301 -1.16 -8.86 -10.03
N LEU A 302 -0.76 -8.21 -11.12
CA LEU A 302 -0.08 -8.85 -12.24
C LEU A 302 1.44 -8.70 -12.13
N THR A 303 2.16 -9.30 -13.08
CA THR A 303 3.62 -9.21 -13.15
C THR A 303 4.09 -9.03 -14.58
N TYR A 304 4.93 -8.04 -14.83
CA TYR A 304 5.59 -7.83 -16.12
C TYR A 304 6.82 -8.74 -16.32
N LYS A 305 7.21 -9.49 -15.28
CA LYS A 305 8.33 -10.44 -15.33
C LYS A 305 7.97 -11.75 -16.03
N LYS A 306 6.68 -12.03 -16.22
CA LYS A 306 6.16 -13.14 -17.02
C LYS A 306 5.71 -12.61 -18.37
N GLN A 307 5.94 -13.40 -19.41
CA GLN A 307 5.37 -13.13 -20.73
C GLN A 307 3.98 -13.75 -20.79
N PHE A 308 2.98 -12.92 -21.06
CA PHE A 308 1.60 -13.36 -21.25
C PHE A 308 1.25 -13.42 -22.73
N SER A 309 0.40 -14.37 -23.09
CA SER A 309 -0.10 -14.57 -24.45
C SER A 309 -1.61 -14.44 -24.49
N MET A 310 -2.15 -13.95 -25.63
CA MET A 310 -3.59 -13.86 -25.84
C MET A 310 -4.23 -15.23 -26.09
N GLN A 311 -3.42 -16.20 -26.55
CA GLN A 311 -3.87 -17.55 -26.86
C GLN A 311 -2.90 -18.58 -26.30
N THR A 312 -3.44 -19.74 -25.94
CA THR A 312 -2.67 -20.94 -25.60
C THR A 312 -2.03 -21.55 -26.89
N SER A 313 -1.18 -22.52 -26.74
CA SER A 313 -0.53 -23.21 -27.88
C SER A 313 -1.50 -23.91 -28.82
N ASP A 314 -2.69 -24.27 -28.35
CA ASP A 314 -3.79 -24.88 -29.13
C ASP A 314 -4.84 -23.86 -29.56
N GLY A 315 -4.56 -22.55 -29.43
CA GLY A 315 -5.38 -21.46 -29.97
C GLY A 315 -6.56 -21.04 -29.09
N GLN A 316 -6.69 -21.53 -27.87
CA GLN A 316 -7.74 -21.12 -26.95
C GLN A 316 -7.42 -19.74 -26.35
N ARG A 317 -8.47 -18.93 -26.11
CA ARG A 317 -8.39 -17.64 -25.41
C ARG A 317 -7.84 -17.85 -23.97
N THR A 318 -6.84 -17.06 -23.56
CA THR A 318 -6.29 -17.14 -22.22
C THR A 318 -7.02 -16.25 -21.21
N TYR A 319 -6.75 -16.45 -19.89
CA TYR A 319 -7.25 -15.50 -18.87
C TYR A 319 -6.66 -14.09 -19.06
N TYR A 320 -5.43 -13.98 -19.54
CA TYR A 320 -4.83 -12.69 -19.86
C TYR A 320 -5.59 -11.97 -20.99
N ALA A 321 -5.98 -12.71 -22.05
CA ALA A 321 -6.81 -12.15 -23.11
C ALA A 321 -8.18 -11.71 -22.60
N ALA A 322 -8.82 -12.54 -21.77
CA ALA A 322 -10.11 -12.20 -21.16
C ALA A 322 -10.05 -10.91 -20.35
N LEU A 323 -8.97 -10.72 -19.57
CA LEU A 323 -8.75 -9.52 -18.76
C LEU A 323 -8.59 -8.25 -19.61
N LEU A 324 -7.89 -8.34 -20.75
CA LEU A 324 -7.62 -7.17 -21.60
C LEU A 324 -8.76 -6.79 -22.54
N GLU A 325 -9.65 -7.72 -22.87
CA GLU A 325 -10.76 -7.49 -23.80
C GLU A 325 -12.02 -6.89 -23.10
N GLU A 326 -11.99 -6.77 -21.78
CA GLU A 326 -13.00 -6.06 -20.96
C GLU A 326 -12.81 -4.52 -20.96
N GLU A 327 -12.08 -3.99 -21.94
CA GLU A 327 -11.82 -2.54 -22.08
C GLU A 327 -13.04 -1.74 -22.55
#